data_a91de2e1f8733f4acc4f33ac3ca67166
#
_entry.id   a91de2e1f8733f4acc4f33ac3ca67166
#
_cell.length_a   1.000
_cell.length_b   1.000
_cell.length_c   1.000
_cell.angle_alpha   90.00
_cell.angle_beta   90.00
_cell.angle_gamma   90.00
#
_symmetry.space_group_name_H-M   'P 1'
#
loop_
_entity.id
_entity.type
_entity.pdbx_description
1 polymer ?
#
loop_
_entity_poly.entity_id
_entity_poly.type
_entity_poly.pdbx_seq_one_letter_code
_entity_poly.pdbx_strand_id
1 'polypeptide(L)' 'MNTQSLIEVNPQKMSGTPVFRGTRVPIQNLFDCLEDGETTYQFLDQFPTVTREQVNGILELSKERLLEGEVAA' A
#
# COMPACT_ATOMS: atom_id res chain seq x y z
N MET A 1 12.60 -6.44 -0.67
CA MET A 1 11.56 -6.10 -1.66
C MET A 1 11.59 -4.59 -1.87
N ASN A 2 11.56 -4.15 -3.10
CA ASN A 2 11.65 -2.72 -3.39
C ASN A 2 10.29 -2.16 -3.80
N THR A 3 10.19 -0.84 -3.85
CA THR A 3 8.96 -0.13 -4.16
C THR A 3 8.38 -0.55 -5.52
N GLN A 4 9.26 -0.80 -6.51
CA GLN A 4 8.81 -1.12 -7.85
C GLN A 4 8.07 -2.45 -7.96
N SER A 5 8.31 -3.38 -7.04
CA SER A 5 7.61 -4.65 -7.04
C SER A 5 6.27 -4.59 -6.31
N LEU A 6 6.03 -3.53 -5.57
CA LEU A 6 4.81 -3.39 -4.75
C LEU A 6 3.85 -2.36 -5.32
N ILE A 7 4.37 -1.28 -5.88
CA ILE A 7 3.59 -0.11 -6.26
C ILE A 7 3.69 0.11 -7.77
N GLU A 8 2.56 0.41 -8.36
CA GLU A 8 2.48 0.75 -9.77
C GLU A 8 1.91 2.17 -9.89
N VAL A 9 2.58 3.01 -10.69
CA VAL A 9 2.07 4.34 -11.01
C VAL A 9 1.99 4.43 -12.53
N ASN A 10 0.78 4.52 -13.05
CA ASN A 10 0.56 4.56 -14.49
C ASN A 10 -0.41 5.69 -14.80
N PRO A 11 0.01 6.72 -15.57
CA PRO A 11 -0.88 7.84 -15.89
C PRO A 11 -2.17 7.44 -16.60
N GLN A 12 -2.16 6.29 -17.28
CA GLN A 12 -3.34 5.79 -17.99
C GLN A 12 -4.20 4.90 -17.09
N LYS A 13 -3.76 4.65 -15.87
CA LYS A 13 -4.46 3.83 -14.90
C LYS A 13 -4.68 4.68 -13.66
N MET A 14 -5.93 4.94 -13.31
CA MET A 14 -6.28 5.71 -12.12
C MET A 14 -5.61 7.09 -12.09
N SER A 15 -5.40 7.69 -13.26
CA SER A 15 -4.82 9.03 -13.40
C SER A 15 -3.46 9.17 -12.69
N GLY A 16 -2.67 8.09 -12.67
CA GLY A 16 -1.36 8.13 -12.05
C GLY A 16 -1.37 7.94 -10.54
N THR A 17 -2.50 7.63 -9.95
CA THR A 17 -2.59 7.32 -8.52
C THR A 17 -1.78 6.04 -8.23
N PRO A 18 -0.91 6.04 -7.21
CA PRO A 18 -0.18 4.83 -6.84
C PRO A 18 -1.16 3.72 -6.43
N VAL A 19 -1.02 2.56 -7.05
CA VAL A 19 -1.86 1.41 -6.77
C VAL A 19 -0.99 0.20 -6.44
N PHE A 20 -1.60 -0.81 -5.82
CA PHE A 20 -0.92 -2.09 -5.64
C PHE A 20 -0.66 -2.69 -7.03
N ARG A 21 0.56 -3.17 -7.26
CA ARG A 21 0.96 -3.66 -8.59
C ARG A 21 -0.01 -4.72 -9.09
N GLY A 22 -0.41 -4.56 -10.35
CA GLY A 22 -1.33 -5.48 -11.00
C GLY A 22 -2.78 -5.29 -10.61
N THR A 23 -3.10 -4.25 -9.85
CA THR A 23 -4.48 -3.98 -9.44
C THR A 23 -4.84 -2.54 -9.78
N ARG A 24 -6.09 -2.16 -9.51
CA ARG A 24 -6.56 -0.78 -9.57
C ARG A 24 -6.85 -0.23 -8.17
N VAL A 25 -6.34 -0.91 -7.14
CA VAL A 25 -6.60 -0.53 -5.74
C VAL A 25 -5.53 0.45 -5.30
N PRO A 26 -5.90 1.72 -4.99
CA PRO A 26 -4.94 2.70 -4.50
C PRO A 26 -4.30 2.28 -3.18
N ILE A 27 -3.01 2.54 -3.06
CA ILE A 27 -2.29 2.30 -1.80
C ILE A 27 -2.95 3.07 -0.65
N GLN A 28 -3.44 4.26 -0.95
CA GLN A 28 -4.14 5.11 0.01
C GLN A 28 -5.26 4.37 0.73
N ASN A 29 -5.97 3.49 0.01
CA ASN A 29 -7.11 2.77 0.58
C ASN A 29 -6.71 1.89 1.76
N LEU A 30 -5.50 1.34 1.75
CA LEU A 30 -5.03 0.54 2.87
C LEU A 30 -4.91 1.40 4.13
N PHE A 31 -4.31 2.56 4.00
CA PHE A 31 -4.10 3.44 5.16
C PHE A 31 -5.42 4.02 5.66
N ASP A 32 -6.33 4.37 4.75
CA ASP A 32 -7.65 4.84 5.14
C ASP A 32 -8.41 3.77 5.94
N CYS A 33 -8.31 2.53 5.48
CA CYS A 33 -8.94 1.39 6.16
C CYS A 33 -8.40 1.23 7.58
N LEU A 34 -7.09 1.29 7.73
CA LEU A 34 -6.45 1.15 9.05
C LEU A 34 -6.79 2.33 9.96
N GLU A 35 -6.86 3.54 9.40
CA GLU A 35 -7.23 4.73 10.16
C GLU A 35 -8.67 4.66 10.67
N ASP A 36 -9.52 3.96 9.93
CA ASP A 36 -10.91 3.73 10.32
C ASP A 36 -11.06 2.64 11.37
N GLY A 37 -9.96 2.02 11.78
CA GLY A 37 -9.98 0.96 12.78
C GLY A 37 -10.20 -0.43 12.23
N GLU A 38 -10.17 -0.59 10.91
CA GLU A 38 -10.30 -1.90 10.29
C GLU A 38 -8.97 -2.65 10.29
N THR A 39 -9.02 -3.96 10.16
CA THR A 39 -7.82 -4.79 10.14
C THR A 39 -7.36 -5.00 8.70
N THR A 40 -6.11 -5.50 8.56
CA THR A 40 -5.61 -5.87 7.25
C THR A 40 -6.41 -7.02 6.64
N TYR A 41 -6.97 -7.89 7.46
CA TYR A 41 -7.83 -8.97 6.98
C TYR A 41 -9.10 -8.42 6.36
N GLN A 42 -9.69 -7.41 6.97
CA GLN A 42 -10.88 -6.76 6.44
C GLN A 42 -10.57 -6.05 5.12
N PHE A 43 -9.40 -5.42 5.03
CA PHE A 43 -8.96 -4.79 3.79
C PHE A 43 -8.83 -5.82 2.67
N LEU A 44 -8.16 -6.94 2.95
CA LEU A 44 -7.97 -8.01 1.95
C LEU A 44 -9.30 -8.62 1.52
N ASP A 45 -10.25 -8.68 2.42
CA ASP A 45 -11.59 -9.19 2.12
C ASP A 45 -12.33 -8.26 1.16
N GLN A 46 -12.17 -6.95 1.34
CA GLN A 46 -12.80 -5.95 0.48
C GLN A 46 -12.12 -5.84 -0.89
N PHE A 47 -10.82 -6.10 -0.95
CA PHE A 47 -10.03 -5.95 -2.16
C PHE A 47 -9.28 -7.25 -2.48
N PRO A 48 -10.00 -8.27 -2.97
CA PRO A 48 -9.40 -9.61 -3.16
C PRO A 48 -8.32 -9.68 -4.23
N THR A 49 -8.15 -8.65 -5.05
CA THR A 49 -7.07 -8.61 -6.04
C THR A 49 -5.73 -8.25 -5.41
N VAL A 50 -5.73 -7.74 -4.18
CA VAL A 50 -4.51 -7.41 -3.45
C VAL A 50 -4.11 -8.63 -2.62
N THR A 51 -2.82 -8.96 -2.60
CA THR A 51 -2.32 -10.10 -1.84
C THR A 51 -1.86 -9.67 -0.46
N ARG A 52 -1.80 -10.64 0.43
CA ARG A 52 -1.28 -10.42 1.79
C ARG A 52 0.17 -9.94 1.75
N GLU A 53 0.96 -10.53 0.85
CA GLU A 53 2.37 -10.15 0.69
C GLU A 53 2.49 -8.69 0.28
N GLN A 54 1.59 -8.21 -0.59
CA GLN A 54 1.60 -6.81 -0.99
C GLN A 54 1.29 -5.88 0.18
N VAL A 55 0.29 -6.22 0.98
CA VAL A 55 -0.07 -5.42 2.15
C VAL A 55 1.08 -5.39 3.14
N ASN A 56 1.63 -6.56 3.46
CA ASN A 56 2.74 -6.64 4.42
C ASN A 56 3.96 -5.89 3.91
N GLY A 57 4.23 -5.99 2.61
CA GLY A 57 5.36 -5.28 2.00
C GLY A 57 5.21 -3.77 2.09
N ILE A 58 4.01 -3.26 1.84
CA ILE A 58 3.75 -1.82 1.94
C ILE A 58 3.92 -1.35 3.38
N LEU A 59 3.40 -2.10 4.35
CA LEU A 59 3.53 -1.73 5.76
C LEU A 59 5.00 -1.74 6.20
N GLU A 60 5.75 -2.74 5.78
CA GLU A 60 7.18 -2.82 6.09
C GLU A 60 7.95 -1.65 5.48
N LEU A 61 7.66 -1.35 4.22
CA LEU A 61 8.31 -0.23 3.53
C LEU A 61 7.97 1.09 4.20
N SER A 62 6.73 1.27 4.60
CA SER A 62 6.28 2.48 5.29
C SER A 62 7.00 2.64 6.62
N LYS A 63 7.13 1.54 7.36
CA LYS A 63 7.83 1.54 8.63
C LYS A 63 9.29 1.95 8.47
N GLU A 64 9.96 1.38 7.49
CA GLU A 64 11.36 1.69 7.21
C GLU A 64 11.54 3.17 6.88
N ARG A 65 10.66 3.71 6.05
CA ARG A 65 10.71 5.11 5.64
C ARG A 65 10.49 6.05 6.82
N LEU A 66 9.55 5.71 7.68
CA LEU A 66 9.25 6.51 8.86
C LEU A 66 10.39 6.50 9.84
N LEU A 67 11.01 5.35 10.06
CA LEU A 67 12.13 5.24 10.98
C LEU A 67 13.36 5.98 10.47
N GLU A 68 13.61 5.95 9.16
CA GLU A 68 14.68 6.73 8.55
C GLU A 68 14.42 8.22 8.71
N GLY A 69 13.19 8.66 8.49
CA GLY A 69 12.81 10.05 8.65
C GLY A 69 12.90 10.51 10.09
N GLU A 70 12.56 9.64 11.02
CA GLU A 70 12.62 9.93 12.45
C GLU A 70 14.04 10.24 12.90
N VAL A 71 15.01 9.52 12.36
CA VAL A 71 16.40 9.75 12.67
C VAL A 71 16.83 11.15 12.24
N ALA A 72 16.23 11.66 11.18
CA ALA A 72 16.55 12.98 10.66
C ALA A 72 15.92 14.10 11.48
N ALA A 73 14.97 13.76 12.28
CA ALA A 73 14.33 14.74 13.13
C ALA A 73 15.15 14.97 14.38
#